data_484e0739e86203dc6205ad2f62cbbdf2
#
_entry.id   484e0739e86203dc6205ad2f62cbbdf2
#
_cell.length_a   1.000
_cell.length_b   1.000
_cell.length_c   1.000
_cell.angle_alpha   90.00
_cell.angle_beta   90.00
_cell.angle_gamma   90.00
#
_symmetry.space_group_name_H-M   'P 1'
#
loop_
_entity.id
_entity.type
_entity.pdbx_description
1 polymer ?
#
loop_
_entity_poly.entity_id
_entity_poly.type
_entity_poly.pdbx_seq_one_letter_code
_entity_poly.pdbx_strand_id
1 'polypeptide(L)'
;MARVSCALQKGTKMAFLSMSEYRTPLFWKRLAFIIAITILGTFIYSVGVNAFFVPHQFLAGGLTGIAMIVYYLTGIPIGVTNLVLNLPILGLSLKFMGKFYTIITILGTVLLSLFIDLTAFLADYHVVKDPIVAAISGGVVLGVAMGILYRYNSNTGGLDVIGAIIKKYYNLEIGYVVFALNFI
;
A
#
# COMPACT_ATOMS: atom_id res chain seq x y z
N MET A 1 -24.98 16.25 1.76
CA MET A 1 -23.68 16.40 2.44
C MET A 1 -23.58 15.67 3.80
N ALA A 2 -24.60 15.64 4.65
CA ALA A 2 -24.55 14.98 5.98
C ALA A 2 -24.37 13.45 5.96
N ARG A 3 -24.83 12.72 4.95
CA ARG A 3 -24.70 11.25 4.87
C ARG A 3 -23.27 10.78 4.53
N VAL A 4 -22.50 11.57 3.80
CA VAL A 4 -21.10 11.27 3.46
C VAL A 4 -20.20 11.47 4.69
N SER A 5 -20.47 12.52 5.49
CA SER A 5 -19.74 12.77 6.76
C SER A 5 -19.92 11.65 7.78
N CYS A 6 -21.12 11.05 7.87
CA CYS A 6 -21.38 9.94 8.80
C CYS A 6 -20.66 8.63 8.40
N ALA A 7 -20.48 8.38 7.11
CA ALA A 7 -19.72 7.20 6.62
C ALA A 7 -18.22 7.36 6.84
N LEU A 8 -17.67 8.58 6.69
CA LEU A 8 -16.27 8.88 6.96
C LEU A 8 -15.95 8.81 8.46
N GLN A 9 -16.86 9.26 9.32
CA GLN A 9 -16.69 9.16 10.78
C GLN A 9 -16.75 7.72 11.30
N LYS A 10 -17.48 6.81 10.64
CA LYS A 10 -17.46 5.37 10.95
C LYS A 10 -16.12 4.70 10.59
N GLY A 11 -15.44 5.14 9.53
CA GLY A 11 -14.11 4.63 9.16
C GLY A 11 -13.03 4.98 10.19
N THR A 12 -13.08 6.19 10.76
CA THR A 12 -12.09 6.65 11.75
C THR A 12 -12.27 5.97 13.12
N LYS A 13 -13.48 5.53 13.49
CA LYS A 13 -13.72 4.77 14.73
C LYS A 13 -13.16 3.35 14.69
N MET A 14 -12.89 2.77 13.52
CA MET A 14 -12.31 1.42 13.42
C MET A 14 -10.84 1.32 13.84
N ALA A 15 -10.12 2.45 13.87
CA ALA A 15 -8.73 2.48 14.35
C ALA A 15 -8.59 2.38 15.88
N PHE A 16 -9.71 2.49 16.62
CA PHE A 16 -9.75 2.46 18.09
C PHE A 16 -10.72 1.41 18.63
N LEU A 17 -10.73 0.21 18.03
CA LEU A 17 -11.52 -0.89 18.60
C LEU A 17 -10.94 -1.29 19.95
N SER A 18 -11.77 -1.22 21.00
CA SER A 18 -11.43 -1.69 22.33
C SER A 18 -11.29 -3.21 22.32
N MET A 19 -10.47 -3.75 23.23
CA MET A 19 -10.21 -5.19 23.34
C MET A 19 -11.47 -6.08 23.51
N SER A 20 -12.62 -5.50 23.81
CA SER A 20 -13.89 -6.23 24.02
C SER A 20 -14.58 -6.68 22.70
N GLU A 21 -14.22 -6.12 21.54
CA GLU A 21 -14.86 -6.44 20.26
C GLU A 21 -14.27 -7.68 19.55
N TYR A 22 -13.14 -8.21 20.00
CA TYR A 22 -12.49 -9.40 19.39
C TYR A 22 -13.29 -10.70 19.49
N ARG A 23 -14.37 -10.74 20.28
CA ARG A 23 -15.19 -11.93 20.53
C ARG A 23 -16.40 -12.09 19.60
N THR A 24 -16.71 -11.12 18.74
CA THR A 24 -17.90 -11.18 17.90
C THR A 24 -17.63 -11.83 16.54
N PRO A 25 -18.52 -12.72 16.01
CA PRO A 25 -18.37 -13.32 14.70
C PRO A 25 -18.34 -12.28 13.57
N LEU A 26 -18.91 -11.10 13.80
CA LEU A 26 -18.89 -9.97 12.88
C LEU A 26 -17.48 -9.38 12.73
N PHE A 27 -16.68 -9.37 13.80
CA PHE A 27 -15.28 -8.93 13.74
C PHE A 27 -14.45 -9.83 12.81
N TRP A 28 -14.57 -11.15 12.95
CA TRP A 28 -13.86 -12.11 12.11
C TRP A 28 -14.22 -12.01 10.63
N LYS A 29 -15.51 -11.80 10.32
CA LYS A 29 -15.96 -11.57 8.94
C LYS A 29 -15.35 -10.28 8.35
N ARG A 30 -15.29 -9.19 9.13
CA ARG A 30 -14.67 -7.93 8.71
C ARG A 30 -13.16 -8.08 8.52
N LEU A 31 -12.48 -8.78 9.43
CA LEU A 31 -11.05 -9.03 9.33
C LEU A 31 -10.73 -9.88 8.08
N ALA A 32 -11.46 -10.96 7.85
CA ALA A 32 -11.30 -11.77 6.64
C ALA A 32 -11.52 -10.96 5.36
N PHE A 33 -12.50 -10.05 5.35
CA PHE A 33 -12.76 -9.16 4.24
C PHE A 33 -11.62 -8.16 4.01
N ILE A 34 -11.06 -7.55 5.07
CA ILE A 34 -9.89 -6.65 4.97
C ILE A 34 -8.68 -7.41 4.43
N ILE A 35 -8.44 -8.63 4.92
CA ILE A 35 -7.33 -9.48 4.44
C ILE A 35 -7.51 -9.81 2.95
N ALA A 36 -8.71 -10.21 2.52
CA ALA A 36 -9.01 -10.51 1.12
C ALA A 36 -8.78 -9.30 0.21
N ILE A 37 -9.21 -8.10 0.64
CA ILE A 37 -8.97 -6.86 -0.10
C ILE A 37 -7.47 -6.51 -0.11
N THR A 38 -6.76 -6.74 0.98
CA THR A 38 -5.32 -6.49 1.03
C THR A 38 -4.58 -7.40 0.05
N ILE A 39 -4.93 -8.69 0.00
CA ILE A 39 -4.37 -9.64 -0.98
C ILE A 39 -4.65 -9.17 -2.40
N LEU A 40 -5.91 -8.84 -2.72
CA LEU A 40 -6.30 -8.41 -4.05
C LEU A 40 -5.60 -7.08 -4.46
N GLY A 41 -5.62 -6.09 -3.57
CA GLY A 41 -5.01 -4.79 -3.83
C GLY A 41 -3.49 -4.86 -4.01
N THR A 42 -2.79 -5.61 -3.16
CA THR A 42 -1.34 -5.80 -3.29
C THR A 42 -0.97 -6.62 -4.52
N PHE A 43 -1.79 -7.59 -4.92
CA PHE A 43 -1.61 -8.34 -6.16
C PHE A 43 -1.78 -7.43 -7.40
N ILE A 44 -2.86 -6.65 -7.47
CA ILE A 44 -3.06 -5.69 -8.59
C ILE A 44 -1.91 -4.69 -8.65
N TYR A 45 -1.46 -4.19 -7.50
CA TYR A 45 -0.33 -3.27 -7.42
C TYR A 45 0.95 -3.91 -7.98
N SER A 46 1.29 -5.14 -7.56
CA SER A 46 2.49 -5.84 -8.00
C SER A 46 2.49 -6.11 -9.51
N VAL A 47 1.33 -6.52 -10.07
CA VAL A 47 1.16 -6.68 -11.51
C VAL A 47 1.36 -5.33 -12.21
N GLY A 48 0.81 -4.23 -11.68
CA GLY A 48 1.00 -2.89 -12.23
C GLY A 48 2.46 -2.47 -12.27
N VAL A 49 3.22 -2.72 -11.19
CA VAL A 49 4.66 -2.42 -11.14
C VAL A 49 5.43 -3.23 -12.17
N ASN A 50 5.27 -4.55 -12.18
CA ASN A 50 6.08 -5.44 -13.02
C ASN A 50 5.69 -5.42 -14.50
N ALA A 51 4.42 -5.21 -14.82
CA ALA A 51 3.97 -5.21 -16.22
C ALA A 51 4.17 -3.86 -16.93
N PHE A 52 4.14 -2.74 -16.18
CA PHE A 52 4.18 -1.41 -16.81
C PHE A 52 5.40 -0.60 -16.43
N PHE A 53 5.87 -0.65 -15.16
CA PHE A 53 6.93 0.22 -14.68
C PHE A 53 8.32 -0.39 -14.84
N VAL A 54 8.51 -1.64 -14.45
CA VAL A 54 9.82 -2.31 -14.51
C VAL A 54 10.36 -2.39 -15.93
N PRO A 55 9.58 -2.78 -16.98
CA PRO A 55 10.10 -2.88 -18.34
C PRO A 55 10.61 -1.55 -18.92
N HIS A 56 10.05 -0.43 -18.46
CA HIS A 56 10.41 0.91 -18.93
C HIS A 56 11.32 1.67 -17.96
N GLN A 57 11.81 0.99 -16.90
CA GLN A 57 12.64 1.59 -15.86
C GLN A 57 12.00 2.80 -15.18
N PHE A 58 10.66 2.84 -15.11
CA PHE A 58 9.93 3.84 -14.36
C PHE A 58 10.00 3.54 -12.86
N LEU A 59 9.81 4.57 -12.06
CA LEU A 59 9.79 4.46 -10.61
C LEU A 59 8.35 4.56 -10.09
N ALA A 60 7.96 3.62 -9.24
CA ALA A 60 6.75 3.79 -8.44
C ALA A 60 7.00 4.83 -7.34
N GLY A 61 5.92 5.34 -6.73
CA GLY A 61 6.06 6.26 -5.61
C GLY A 61 6.51 5.56 -4.32
N GLY A 62 6.96 6.37 -3.36
CA GLY A 62 7.27 5.91 -2.01
C GLY A 62 8.49 5.02 -1.89
N LEU A 63 8.49 4.14 -0.89
CA LEU A 63 9.60 3.21 -0.66
C LEU A 63 9.75 2.16 -1.76
N THR A 64 8.67 1.81 -2.44
CA THR A 64 8.74 0.90 -3.59
C THR A 64 9.58 1.51 -4.71
N GLY A 65 9.50 2.82 -4.93
CA GLY A 65 10.36 3.52 -5.89
C GLY A 65 11.84 3.43 -5.52
N ILE A 66 12.18 3.61 -4.24
CA ILE A 66 13.55 3.44 -3.75
C ILE A 66 14.00 1.98 -3.94
N ALA A 67 13.15 1.00 -3.66
CA ALA A 67 13.45 -0.42 -3.88
C ALA A 67 13.70 -0.73 -5.36
N MET A 68 12.96 -0.07 -6.27
CA MET A 68 13.19 -0.19 -7.72
C MET A 68 14.53 0.41 -8.15
N ILE A 69 14.94 1.55 -7.60
CA ILE A 69 16.28 2.13 -7.84
C ILE A 69 17.36 1.14 -7.42
N VAL A 70 17.24 0.55 -6.23
CA VAL A 70 18.19 -0.46 -5.76
C VAL A 70 18.23 -1.66 -6.70
N TYR A 71 17.05 -2.13 -7.15
CA TYR A 71 16.96 -3.22 -8.12
C TYR A 71 17.68 -2.88 -9.44
N TYR A 72 17.48 -1.70 -10.00
CA TYR A 72 18.13 -1.30 -11.26
C TYR A 72 19.65 -1.15 -11.12
N LEU A 73 20.15 -0.80 -9.94
CA LEU A 73 21.58 -0.62 -9.70
C LEU A 73 22.31 -1.90 -9.30
N THR A 74 21.64 -2.78 -8.55
CA THR A 74 22.29 -3.92 -7.90
C THR A 74 21.73 -5.28 -8.31
N GLY A 75 20.56 -5.33 -8.94
CA GLY A 75 19.86 -6.58 -9.26
C GLY A 75 19.17 -7.26 -8.06
N ILE A 76 19.20 -6.64 -6.86
CA ILE A 76 18.53 -7.21 -5.68
C ILE A 76 17.00 -7.15 -5.90
N PRO A 77 16.24 -8.23 -5.64
CA PRO A 77 14.79 -8.25 -5.84
C PRO A 77 14.07 -7.08 -5.17
N ILE A 78 13.10 -6.49 -5.88
CA ILE A 78 12.36 -5.31 -5.41
C ILE A 78 11.62 -5.62 -4.11
N GLY A 79 10.98 -6.79 -4.01
CA GLY A 79 10.23 -7.19 -2.82
C GLY A 79 11.12 -7.32 -1.59
N VAL A 80 12.29 -7.94 -1.72
CA VAL A 80 13.25 -8.06 -0.61
C VAL A 80 13.68 -6.68 -0.13
N THR A 81 14.08 -5.80 -1.04
CA THR A 81 14.51 -4.43 -0.71
C THR A 81 13.37 -3.63 -0.07
N ASN A 82 12.16 -3.73 -0.63
CA ASN A 82 10.98 -3.07 -0.08
C ASN A 82 10.67 -3.53 1.35
N LEU A 83 10.79 -4.83 1.63
CA LEU A 83 10.57 -5.39 2.97
C LEU A 83 11.59 -4.83 3.98
N VAL A 84 12.87 -4.81 3.63
CA VAL A 84 13.95 -4.31 4.48
C VAL A 84 13.76 -2.82 4.77
N LEU A 85 13.48 -2.01 3.76
CA LEU A 85 13.24 -0.58 3.91
C LEU A 85 12.01 -0.26 4.76
N ASN A 86 11.02 -1.14 4.78
CA ASN A 86 9.82 -0.98 5.61
C ASN A 86 10.03 -1.29 7.10
N LEU A 87 11.05 -2.05 7.50
CA LEU A 87 11.26 -2.42 8.90
C LEU A 87 11.26 -1.24 9.87
N PRO A 88 12.03 -0.15 9.64
CA PRO A 88 12.02 1.00 10.54
C PRO A 88 10.64 1.69 10.59
N ILE A 89 9.92 1.75 9.47
CA ILE A 89 8.60 2.37 9.38
C ILE A 89 7.54 1.53 10.11
N LEU A 90 7.64 0.22 10.06
CA LEU A 90 6.77 -0.68 10.82
C LEU A 90 6.97 -0.49 12.34
N GLY A 91 8.21 -0.28 12.78
CA GLY A 91 8.50 0.11 14.16
C GLY A 91 7.85 1.44 14.56
N LEU A 92 7.89 2.43 13.66
CA LEU A 92 7.23 3.72 13.86
C LEU A 92 5.70 3.57 13.89
N SER A 93 5.14 2.74 13.01
CA SER A 93 3.71 2.41 12.98
C SER A 93 3.23 1.84 14.33
N LEU A 94 3.99 0.94 14.93
CA LEU A 94 3.65 0.33 16.22
C LEU A 94 3.53 1.38 17.33
N LYS A 95 4.43 2.37 17.32
CA LYS A 95 4.46 3.45 18.32
C LYS A 95 3.30 4.44 18.16
N PHE A 96 2.95 4.83 16.93
CA PHE A 96 2.00 5.92 16.66
C PHE A 96 0.58 5.46 16.30
N MET A 97 0.42 4.31 15.63
CA MET A 97 -0.86 3.84 15.13
C MET A 97 -1.45 2.68 15.94
N GLY A 98 -0.62 1.98 16.72
CA GLY A 98 -1.04 0.87 17.58
C GLY A 98 -1.00 -0.50 16.90
N LYS A 99 -1.16 -1.56 17.73
CA LYS A 99 -0.88 -2.96 17.34
C LYS A 99 -1.73 -3.46 16.18
N PHE A 100 -3.03 -3.20 16.18
CA PHE A 100 -3.95 -3.73 15.16
C PHE A 100 -3.63 -3.17 13.76
N TYR A 101 -3.45 -1.85 13.65
CA TYR A 101 -3.07 -1.20 12.40
C TYR A 101 -1.73 -1.73 11.89
N THR A 102 -0.75 -1.86 12.79
CA THR A 102 0.59 -2.35 12.43
C THR A 102 0.56 -3.79 11.92
N ILE A 103 -0.26 -4.67 12.51
CA ILE A 103 -0.40 -6.06 12.03
C ILE A 103 -0.94 -6.09 10.58
N ILE A 104 -1.96 -5.29 10.27
CA ILE A 104 -2.49 -5.18 8.90
C ILE A 104 -1.44 -4.59 7.97
N THR A 105 -0.69 -3.60 8.41
CA THR A 105 0.42 -3.01 7.64
C THR A 105 1.52 -4.03 7.36
N ILE A 106 1.94 -4.80 8.35
CA ILE A 106 2.93 -5.88 8.17
C ILE A 106 2.42 -6.89 7.14
N LEU A 107 1.16 -7.31 7.26
CA LEU A 107 0.54 -8.22 6.29
C LEU A 107 0.59 -7.63 4.88
N GLY A 108 0.17 -6.38 4.70
CA GLY A 108 0.18 -5.71 3.41
C GLY A 108 1.58 -5.56 2.82
N THR A 109 2.57 -5.19 3.64
CA THR A 109 3.98 -5.08 3.22
C THR A 109 4.56 -6.41 2.79
N VAL A 110 4.33 -7.48 3.57
CA VAL A 110 4.81 -8.83 3.25
C VAL A 110 4.15 -9.35 1.98
N LEU A 111 2.83 -9.21 1.85
CA LEU A 111 2.09 -9.62 0.66
C LEU A 111 2.55 -8.87 -0.58
N LEU A 112 2.71 -7.54 -0.48
CA LEU A 112 3.20 -6.75 -1.59
C LEU A 112 4.59 -7.19 -2.03
N SER A 113 5.52 -7.33 -1.09
CA SER A 113 6.90 -7.75 -1.35
C SER A 113 6.94 -9.13 -2.00
N LEU A 114 6.15 -10.07 -1.48
CA LEU A 114 6.04 -11.42 -2.05
C LEU A 114 5.46 -11.39 -3.46
N PHE A 115 4.37 -10.65 -3.68
CA PHE A 115 3.74 -10.59 -5.01
C PHE A 115 4.61 -9.87 -6.04
N ILE A 116 5.35 -8.82 -5.66
CA ILE A 116 6.29 -8.15 -6.58
C ILE A 116 7.33 -9.17 -7.06
N ASP A 117 7.92 -9.95 -6.18
CA ASP A 117 8.94 -10.91 -6.57
C ASP A 117 8.34 -12.11 -7.32
N LEU A 118 7.14 -12.59 -6.94
CA LEU A 118 6.43 -13.66 -7.66
C LEU A 118 5.98 -13.25 -9.07
N THR A 119 5.65 -12.00 -9.29
CA THR A 119 5.20 -11.49 -10.60
C THR A 119 6.33 -10.85 -11.41
N ALA A 120 7.59 -10.94 -10.96
CA ALA A 120 8.75 -10.35 -11.63
C ALA A 120 8.89 -10.82 -13.10
N PHE A 121 8.46 -12.05 -13.40
CA PHE A 121 8.46 -12.58 -14.77
C PHE A 121 7.63 -11.75 -15.77
N LEU A 122 6.67 -10.94 -15.29
CA LEU A 122 5.86 -10.08 -16.15
C LEU A 122 6.69 -8.95 -16.77
N ALA A 123 7.81 -8.59 -16.18
CA ALA A 123 8.71 -7.57 -16.70
C ALA A 123 9.31 -7.96 -18.06
N ASP A 124 9.50 -9.26 -18.30
CA ASP A 124 10.09 -9.77 -19.55
C ASP A 124 9.12 -9.69 -20.74
N TYR A 125 7.81 -9.65 -20.49
CA TYR A 125 6.80 -9.69 -21.57
C TYR A 125 6.56 -8.36 -22.27
N HIS A 126 7.04 -7.21 -21.73
CA HIS A 126 6.84 -5.88 -22.35
C HIS A 126 5.40 -5.67 -22.84
N VAL A 127 4.43 -5.83 -21.93
CA VAL A 127 2.98 -5.81 -22.23
C VAL A 127 2.57 -4.57 -23.04
N VAL A 128 3.20 -3.43 -22.79
CA VAL A 128 3.01 -2.18 -23.52
C VAL A 128 4.36 -1.72 -24.04
N LYS A 129 4.47 -1.47 -25.34
CA LYS A 129 5.73 -1.04 -25.98
C LYS A 129 5.98 0.46 -25.85
N ASP A 130 4.91 1.26 -25.83
CA ASP A 130 5.01 2.72 -25.75
C ASP A 130 5.19 3.15 -24.28
N PRO A 131 6.29 3.87 -23.94
CA PRO A 131 6.56 4.29 -22.57
C PRO A 131 5.47 5.21 -22.01
N ILE A 132 4.90 6.11 -22.81
CA ILE A 132 3.87 7.05 -22.34
C ILE A 132 2.59 6.28 -21.99
N VAL A 133 2.19 5.34 -22.83
CA VAL A 133 1.02 4.49 -22.60
C VAL A 133 1.26 3.61 -21.38
N ALA A 134 2.47 3.07 -21.20
CA ALA A 134 2.85 2.29 -20.02
C ALA A 134 2.78 3.12 -18.73
N ALA A 135 3.27 4.37 -18.75
CA ALA A 135 3.22 5.25 -17.59
C ALA A 135 1.77 5.57 -17.18
N ILE A 136 0.91 5.91 -18.15
CA ILE A 136 -0.50 6.24 -17.89
C ILE A 136 -1.27 5.01 -17.39
N SER A 137 -1.17 3.88 -18.10
CA SER A 137 -1.90 2.66 -17.73
C SER A 137 -1.40 2.08 -16.41
N GLY A 138 -0.09 2.05 -16.19
CA GLY A 138 0.50 1.65 -14.92
C GLY A 138 0.06 2.57 -13.77
N GLY A 139 0.11 3.89 -13.97
CA GLY A 139 -0.37 4.86 -12.98
C GLY A 139 -1.84 4.67 -12.60
N VAL A 140 -2.71 4.39 -13.58
CA VAL A 140 -4.13 4.08 -13.32
C VAL A 140 -4.27 2.79 -12.51
N VAL A 141 -3.57 1.72 -12.89
CA VAL A 141 -3.62 0.43 -12.18
C VAL A 141 -3.13 0.58 -10.74
N LEU A 142 -1.99 1.24 -10.53
CA LEU A 142 -1.46 1.49 -9.19
C LEU A 142 -2.40 2.38 -8.37
N GLY A 143 -2.95 3.43 -8.98
CA GLY A 143 -3.89 4.33 -8.32
C GLY A 143 -5.18 3.63 -7.87
N VAL A 144 -5.74 2.76 -8.71
CA VAL A 144 -6.90 1.94 -8.35
C VAL A 144 -6.57 0.98 -7.20
N ALA A 145 -5.43 0.28 -7.28
CA ALA A 145 -4.99 -0.64 -6.23
C ALA A 145 -4.86 0.07 -4.88
N MET A 146 -4.16 1.22 -4.85
CA MET A 146 -3.99 2.03 -3.64
C MET A 146 -5.30 2.63 -3.15
N GLY A 147 -6.18 3.10 -4.05
CA GLY A 147 -7.50 3.60 -3.69
C GLY A 147 -8.37 2.55 -2.99
N ILE A 148 -8.33 1.31 -3.46
CA ILE A 148 -9.00 0.18 -2.82
C ILE A 148 -8.41 -0.07 -1.42
N LEU A 149 -7.08 -0.15 -1.30
CA LEU A 149 -6.42 -0.39 -0.01
C LEU A 149 -6.75 0.70 1.02
N TYR A 150 -6.63 1.97 0.66
CA TYR A 150 -6.92 3.09 1.57
C TYR A 150 -8.38 3.16 2.01
N ARG A 151 -9.32 2.81 1.11
CA ARG A 151 -10.74 2.78 1.44
C ARG A 151 -11.06 1.83 2.60
N TYR A 152 -10.30 0.75 2.74
CA TYR A 152 -10.50 -0.28 3.77
C TYR A 152 -9.47 -0.22 4.91
N ASN A 153 -8.77 0.92 5.05
CA ASN A 153 -7.72 1.14 6.07
C ASN A 153 -6.61 0.09 6.02
N SER A 154 -6.37 -0.47 4.84
CA SER A 154 -5.20 -1.26 4.53
C SER A 154 -4.17 -0.40 3.80
N ASN A 155 -2.91 -0.81 3.82
CA ASN A 155 -1.82 -0.13 3.14
C ASN A 155 -0.71 -1.12 2.80
N THR A 156 0.26 -0.64 2.04
CA THR A 156 1.42 -1.41 1.59
C THR A 156 2.67 -1.18 2.43
N GLY A 157 2.54 -0.43 3.53
CA GLY A 157 3.70 0.07 4.28
C GLY A 157 4.23 1.37 3.68
N GLY A 158 5.52 1.63 3.87
CA GLY A 158 6.20 2.76 3.25
C GLY A 158 5.71 4.13 3.71
N LEU A 159 5.74 5.08 2.80
CA LEU A 159 5.26 6.46 3.03
C LEU A 159 3.78 6.51 3.37
N ASP A 160 3.00 5.48 3.04
CA ASP A 160 1.58 5.37 3.39
C ASP A 160 1.36 5.39 4.90
N VAL A 161 2.25 4.75 5.66
CA VAL A 161 2.22 4.77 7.12
C VAL A 161 2.46 6.18 7.65
N ILE A 162 3.42 6.89 7.06
CA ILE A 162 3.70 8.29 7.41
C ILE A 162 2.46 9.15 7.10
N GLY A 163 1.87 8.96 5.91
CA GLY A 163 0.61 9.61 5.53
C GLY A 163 -0.53 9.34 6.51
N ALA A 164 -0.67 8.10 6.98
CA ALA A 164 -1.67 7.73 7.96
C ALA A 164 -1.42 8.34 9.34
N ILE A 165 -0.15 8.45 9.76
CA ILE A 165 0.23 9.14 11.01
C ILE A 165 -0.12 10.63 10.92
N ILE A 166 0.25 11.29 9.82
CA ILE A 166 -0.06 12.71 9.59
C ILE A 166 -1.57 12.93 9.58
N LYS A 167 -2.34 12.07 8.89
CA LYS A 167 -3.80 12.12 8.91
C LYS A 167 -4.35 12.06 10.32
N LYS A 168 -3.81 11.18 11.17
CA LYS A 168 -4.27 11.02 12.56
C LYS A 168 -4.10 12.29 13.40
N TYR A 169 -3.01 13.03 13.18
CA TYR A 169 -2.70 14.23 13.98
C TYR A 169 -3.25 15.53 13.37
N TYR A 170 -3.30 15.63 12.05
CA TYR A 170 -3.67 16.86 11.34
C TYR A 170 -5.01 16.78 10.60
N ASN A 171 -5.70 15.64 10.66
CA ASN A 171 -7.00 15.39 10.02
C ASN A 171 -7.01 15.64 8.49
N LEU A 172 -5.86 15.52 7.83
CA LEU A 172 -5.70 15.62 6.38
C LEU A 172 -6.06 14.29 5.69
N GLU A 173 -6.54 14.33 4.46
CA GLU A 173 -6.78 13.09 3.70
C GLU A 173 -5.46 12.43 3.30
N ILE A 174 -5.36 11.10 3.46
CA ILE A 174 -4.14 10.33 3.17
C ILE A 174 -3.64 10.60 1.76
N GLY A 175 -4.54 10.67 0.77
CA GLY A 175 -4.18 10.88 -0.63
C GLY A 175 -3.38 12.16 -0.86
N TYR A 176 -3.78 13.27 -0.26
CA TYR A 176 -3.03 14.55 -0.38
C TYR A 176 -1.67 14.47 0.28
N VAL A 177 -1.59 13.84 1.45
CA VAL A 177 -0.31 13.72 2.18
C VAL A 177 0.66 12.82 1.43
N VAL A 178 0.21 11.67 0.95
CA VAL A 178 1.04 10.73 0.17
C VAL A 178 1.45 11.36 -1.16
N PHE A 179 0.54 12.08 -1.83
CA PHE A 179 0.89 12.83 -3.05
C PHE A 179 2.00 13.85 -2.79
N ALA A 180 1.86 14.66 -1.74
CA ALA A 180 2.88 15.66 -1.38
C ALA A 180 4.24 15.01 -1.03
N LEU A 181 4.23 13.89 -0.29
CA LEU A 181 5.44 13.15 0.06
C LEU A 181 6.12 12.49 -1.14
N ASN A 182 5.39 12.17 -2.20
CA ASN A 182 5.96 11.61 -3.42
C ASN A 182 6.46 12.68 -4.41
N PHE A 183 6.15 13.96 -4.17
CA PHE A 183 6.57 15.06 -5.02
C PHE A 183 7.91 15.67 -4.61
N ILE A 184 8.39 15.34 -3.40
CA ILE A 184 9.67 15.76 -2.85
C ILE A 184 10.75 14.74 -3.18
#